data_376e7a45e50ce7dc34088d6373325d3a
#
_entry.id   376e7a45e50ce7dc34088d6373325d3a
#
_cell.length_a   1.000
_cell.length_b   1.000
_cell.length_c   1.000
_cell.angle_alpha   90.00
_cell.angle_beta   90.00
_cell.angle_gamma   90.00
#
_symmetry.space_group_name_H-M   'P 1'
#
loop_
_entity.id
_entity.type
_entity.pdbx_description
1 polymer ?
#
loop_
_entity_poly.entity_id
_entity_poly.type
_entity_poly.pdbx_seq_one_letter_code
_entity_poly.pdbx_strand_id
1 'polypeptide(L)'
;IVMTEGQVLAQGTPDELCRPAKGRCFVAYPREGELARTLQARLIDDKRHVLDAVPESGAVRFIQAGGTEPRDLEGILLGARCEATPSRLEDGVMTLLRERATQDGHEDAVETKNSSVQLDTKDPIELIKVRDLVRQFGSFTAVASTSFSVRRGEIFGLLGPNGAGKTTTFRMLCGLLAPSAGSAHVAG
;
A
#
# COMPACT_ATOMS: atom_id res chain seq x y z
N ILE A 1 5.74 6.17 -2.62
CA ILE A 1 4.85 5.70 -3.71
C ILE A 1 4.45 4.27 -3.43
N VAL A 2 3.17 3.98 -3.56
CA VAL A 2 2.59 2.63 -3.55
C VAL A 2 2.23 2.26 -4.99
N MET A 3 2.62 1.07 -5.42
CA MET A 3 2.37 0.57 -6.77
C MET A 3 1.60 -0.75 -6.75
N THR A 4 0.76 -0.95 -7.75
CA THR A 4 0.09 -2.22 -8.04
C THR A 4 -0.04 -2.37 -9.56
N GLU A 5 0.20 -3.57 -10.08
CA GLU A 5 0.06 -3.90 -11.52
C GLU A 5 0.79 -2.93 -12.47
N GLY A 6 1.94 -2.41 -12.06
CA GLY A 6 2.74 -1.46 -12.83
C GLY A 6 2.24 -0.01 -12.81
N GLN A 7 1.20 0.30 -12.05
CA GLN A 7 0.63 1.64 -11.90
C GLN A 7 0.89 2.21 -10.50
N VAL A 8 0.92 3.53 -10.38
CA VAL A 8 0.95 4.21 -9.09
C VAL A 8 -0.46 4.20 -8.49
N LEU A 9 -0.59 3.56 -7.34
CA LEU A 9 -1.84 3.52 -6.57
C LEU A 9 -1.97 4.73 -5.65
N ALA A 10 -0.90 5.09 -4.96
CA ALA A 10 -0.86 6.23 -4.06
C ALA A 10 0.55 6.80 -3.94
N GLN A 11 0.63 8.09 -3.64
CA GLN A 11 1.88 8.80 -3.38
C GLN A 11 1.68 9.72 -2.18
N GLY A 12 2.67 9.79 -1.28
CA GLY A 12 2.64 10.66 -0.11
C GLY A 12 3.74 10.32 0.88
N THR A 13 3.77 11.06 1.98
CA THR A 13 4.62 10.76 3.14
C THR A 13 4.16 9.47 3.83
N PRO A 14 5.00 8.83 4.67
CA PRO A 14 4.58 7.66 5.46
C PRO A 14 3.30 7.92 6.27
N ASP A 15 3.19 9.09 6.89
CA ASP A 15 2.00 9.46 7.68
C ASP A 15 0.74 9.57 6.84
N GLU A 16 0.84 10.12 5.62
CA GLU A 16 -0.29 10.19 4.69
C GLU A 16 -0.72 8.81 4.23
N LEU A 17 0.25 7.93 3.93
CA LEU A 17 -0.03 6.56 3.51
C LEU A 17 -0.60 5.68 4.64
N CYS A 18 -0.35 6.03 5.92
CA CYS A 18 -0.97 5.37 7.07
C CYS A 18 -2.43 5.80 7.32
N ARG A 19 -2.87 6.98 6.82
CA ARG A 19 -4.20 7.55 7.09
C ARG A 19 -5.37 6.60 6.81
N PRO A 20 -5.39 5.84 5.69
CA PRO A 20 -6.49 4.94 5.39
C PRO A 20 -6.74 3.88 6.47
N ALA A 21 -5.68 3.45 7.18
CA ALA A 21 -5.75 2.45 8.24
C ALA A 21 -5.90 3.06 9.64
N LYS A 22 -5.85 4.39 9.77
CA LYS A 22 -5.87 5.06 11.09
C LYS A 22 -7.19 4.79 11.84
N GLY A 23 -7.05 4.31 13.09
CA GLY A 23 -8.19 3.95 13.94
C GLY A 23 -8.86 2.61 13.57
N ARG A 24 -8.31 1.87 12.60
CA ARG A 24 -8.84 0.59 12.11
C ARG A 24 -7.93 -0.60 12.41
N CYS A 25 -6.79 -0.38 13.06
CA CYS A 25 -5.82 -1.42 13.38
C CYS A 25 -5.99 -1.92 14.81
N PHE A 26 -6.00 -3.23 14.96
CA PHE A 26 -6.19 -3.92 16.24
C PHE A 26 -5.22 -5.09 16.38
N VAL A 27 -4.98 -5.47 17.64
CA VAL A 27 -4.28 -6.72 17.98
C VAL A 27 -5.23 -7.58 18.80
N ALA A 28 -5.49 -8.79 18.32
CA ALA A 28 -6.30 -9.77 19.01
C ALA A 28 -5.41 -10.88 19.61
N TYR A 29 -5.61 -11.15 20.89
CA TYR A 29 -4.91 -12.17 21.64
C TYR A 29 -5.80 -13.41 21.72
N PRO A 30 -5.34 -14.58 21.21
CA PRO A 30 -6.09 -15.82 21.29
C PRO A 30 -6.50 -16.15 22.72
N ARG A 31 -7.60 -16.88 22.88
CA ARG A 31 -8.01 -17.41 24.18
C ARG A 31 -7.04 -18.49 24.63
N GLU A 32 -7.12 -18.85 25.90
CA GLU A 32 -6.38 -19.97 26.46
C GLU A 32 -6.66 -21.27 25.67
N GLY A 33 -5.61 -21.93 25.23
CA GLY A 33 -5.68 -23.14 24.38
C GLY A 33 -5.93 -22.90 22.88
N GLU A 34 -6.15 -21.65 22.46
CA GLU A 34 -6.33 -21.30 21.05
C GLU A 34 -5.00 -20.87 20.41
N LEU A 35 -4.71 -21.35 19.19
CA LEU A 35 -3.54 -20.93 18.44
C LEU A 35 -3.81 -19.64 17.66
N ALA A 36 -2.84 -18.74 17.57
CA ALA A 36 -2.94 -17.49 16.80
C ALA A 36 -3.35 -17.75 15.34
N ARG A 37 -2.87 -18.82 14.71
CA ARG A 37 -3.26 -19.22 13.34
C ARG A 37 -4.76 -19.52 13.19
N THR A 38 -5.39 -20.08 14.24
CA THR A 38 -6.84 -20.38 14.22
C THR A 38 -7.65 -19.10 14.30
N LEU A 39 -7.24 -18.17 15.17
CA LEU A 39 -7.84 -16.84 15.25
C LEU A 39 -7.63 -16.06 13.95
N GLN A 40 -6.42 -16.12 13.37
CA GLN A 40 -6.13 -15.50 12.08
C GLN A 40 -7.04 -16.03 10.97
N ALA A 41 -7.21 -17.34 10.87
CA ALA A 41 -8.06 -17.93 9.84
C ALA A 41 -9.50 -17.39 9.94
N ARG A 42 -10.09 -17.34 11.16
CA ARG A 42 -11.43 -16.76 11.34
C ARG A 42 -11.51 -15.29 10.94
N LEU A 43 -10.49 -14.51 11.27
CA LEU A 43 -10.45 -13.08 10.90
C LEU A 43 -10.35 -12.90 9.38
N ILE A 44 -9.49 -13.67 8.69
CA ILE A 44 -9.33 -13.58 7.23
C ILE A 44 -10.55 -14.09 6.47
N ASP A 45 -11.25 -15.09 7.00
CA ASP A 45 -12.46 -15.65 6.38
C ASP A 45 -13.62 -14.64 6.37
N ASP A 46 -13.67 -13.73 7.34
CA ASP A 46 -14.66 -12.64 7.38
C ASP A 46 -14.21 -11.42 6.57
N LYS A 47 -14.26 -11.54 5.25
CA LYS A 47 -13.90 -10.47 4.31
C LYS A 47 -14.81 -9.23 4.40
N ARG A 48 -15.95 -9.32 5.09
CA ARG A 48 -16.87 -8.19 5.25
C ARG A 48 -16.38 -7.21 6.31
N HIS A 49 -15.82 -7.71 7.41
CA HIS A 49 -15.46 -6.89 8.56
C HIS A 49 -13.94 -6.77 8.76
N VAL A 50 -13.15 -7.63 8.11
CA VAL A 50 -11.68 -7.64 8.21
C VAL A 50 -11.05 -7.53 6.81
N LEU A 51 -10.21 -6.51 6.64
CA LEU A 51 -9.46 -6.31 5.38
C LEU A 51 -8.24 -7.21 5.29
N ASP A 52 -7.52 -7.36 6.41
CA ASP A 52 -6.30 -8.18 6.48
C ASP A 52 -6.02 -8.59 7.92
N ALA A 53 -5.36 -9.75 8.10
CA ALA A 53 -4.95 -10.25 9.40
C ALA A 53 -3.63 -11.02 9.33
N VAL A 54 -2.65 -10.63 10.15
CA VAL A 54 -1.28 -11.16 10.16
C VAL A 54 -0.92 -11.63 11.58
N PRO A 55 -0.36 -12.85 11.74
CA PRO A 55 0.10 -13.31 13.06
C PRO A 55 1.35 -12.53 13.46
N GLU A 56 1.38 -12.08 14.71
CA GLU A 56 2.48 -11.31 15.28
C GLU A 56 2.72 -11.74 16.73
N SER A 57 3.86 -12.38 17.01
CA SER A 57 4.29 -12.72 18.38
C SER A 57 3.24 -13.46 19.23
N GLY A 58 2.52 -14.42 18.65
CA GLY A 58 1.50 -15.20 19.36
C GLY A 58 0.12 -14.54 19.43
N ALA A 59 -0.02 -13.32 18.92
CA ALA A 59 -1.28 -12.61 18.71
C ALA A 59 -1.57 -12.49 17.20
N VAL A 60 -2.66 -11.82 16.85
CA VAL A 60 -3.03 -11.51 15.46
C VAL A 60 -3.29 -10.02 15.33
N ARG A 61 -2.47 -9.36 14.53
CA ARG A 61 -2.71 -8.00 14.11
C ARG A 61 -3.68 -8.01 12.94
N PHE A 62 -4.72 -7.17 12.96
CA PHE A 62 -5.67 -7.10 11.86
C PHE A 62 -6.14 -5.68 11.58
N ILE A 63 -6.65 -5.49 10.36
CA ILE A 63 -7.20 -4.23 9.87
C ILE A 63 -8.70 -4.42 9.69
N GLN A 64 -9.48 -3.62 10.39
CA GLN A 64 -10.93 -3.60 10.30
C GLN A 64 -11.39 -2.97 8.97
N ALA A 65 -12.40 -3.53 8.33
CA ALA A 65 -13.05 -2.93 7.16
C ALA A 65 -13.78 -1.64 7.53
N GLY A 66 -13.93 -0.73 6.57
CA GLY A 66 -14.67 0.52 6.80
C GLY A 66 -16.13 0.26 7.14
N GLY A 67 -16.65 1.01 8.14
CA GLY A 67 -18.04 0.88 8.58
C GLY A 67 -18.35 -0.30 9.50
N THR A 68 -17.35 -1.11 9.87
CA THR A 68 -17.51 -2.20 10.85
C THR A 68 -17.65 -1.61 12.26
N GLU A 69 -18.61 -2.07 13.02
CA GLU A 69 -18.79 -1.71 14.42
C GLU A 69 -18.17 -2.77 15.36
N PRO A 70 -17.81 -2.42 16.61
CA PRO A 70 -17.22 -3.38 17.55
C PRO A 70 -18.06 -4.65 17.76
N ARG A 71 -19.38 -4.53 17.74
CA ARG A 71 -20.33 -5.66 17.86
C ARG A 71 -20.22 -6.67 16.71
N ASP A 72 -19.85 -6.21 15.52
CA ASP A 72 -19.73 -7.07 14.35
C ASP A 72 -18.52 -8.03 14.49
N LEU A 73 -17.53 -7.64 15.28
CA LEU A 73 -16.33 -8.45 15.56
C LEU A 73 -16.51 -9.46 16.70
N GLU A 74 -17.52 -9.30 17.56
CA GLU A 74 -17.73 -10.18 18.72
C GLU A 74 -17.91 -11.64 18.30
N GLY A 75 -18.67 -11.90 17.24
CA GLY A 75 -18.89 -13.22 16.67
C GLY A 75 -17.63 -13.85 16.06
N ILE A 76 -16.69 -13.02 15.59
CA ILE A 76 -15.43 -13.48 14.99
C ILE A 76 -14.36 -13.68 16.07
N LEU A 77 -14.27 -12.76 17.01
CA LEU A 77 -13.30 -12.81 18.10
C LEU A 77 -13.62 -13.92 19.11
N LEU A 78 -14.89 -14.28 19.29
CA LEU A 78 -15.36 -15.33 20.21
C LEU A 78 -14.76 -15.19 21.63
N GLY A 79 -14.64 -13.96 22.13
CA GLY A 79 -14.06 -13.67 23.44
C GLY A 79 -12.52 -13.57 23.47
N ALA A 80 -11.84 -13.55 22.33
CA ALA A 80 -10.43 -13.15 22.25
C ALA A 80 -10.28 -11.70 22.69
N ARG A 81 -9.27 -11.39 23.51
CA ARG A 81 -8.97 -10.00 23.92
C ARG A 81 -8.50 -9.20 22.71
N CYS A 82 -9.11 -8.04 22.48
CA CYS A 82 -8.80 -7.19 21.35
C CYS A 82 -8.43 -5.78 21.85
N GLU A 83 -7.34 -5.22 21.31
CA GLU A 83 -6.84 -3.90 21.67
C GLU A 83 -6.55 -3.08 20.41
N ALA A 84 -6.94 -1.81 20.45
CA ALA A 84 -6.58 -0.88 19.35
C ALA A 84 -5.07 -0.63 19.35
N THR A 85 -4.49 -0.52 18.15
CA THR A 85 -3.06 -0.27 17.98
C THR A 85 -2.82 0.80 16.90
N PRO A 86 -1.75 1.60 16.99
CA PRO A 86 -1.42 2.55 15.94
C PRO A 86 -1.23 1.87 14.58
N SER A 87 -1.70 2.54 13.53
CA SER A 87 -1.47 2.09 12.15
C SER A 87 0.02 2.20 11.77
N ARG A 88 0.53 1.19 11.10
CA ARG A 88 1.86 1.16 10.45
C ARG A 88 1.71 1.48 8.97
N LEU A 89 2.84 1.73 8.29
CA LEU A 89 2.86 1.97 6.85
C LEU A 89 2.27 0.78 6.07
N GLU A 90 2.61 -0.44 6.48
CA GLU A 90 2.11 -1.68 5.90
C GLU A 90 0.58 -1.77 5.97
N ASP A 91 -0.02 -1.38 7.10
CA ASP A 91 -1.47 -1.38 7.28
C ASP A 91 -2.15 -0.41 6.30
N GLY A 92 -1.58 0.79 6.13
CA GLY A 92 -2.07 1.78 5.18
C GLY A 92 -1.98 1.30 3.74
N VAL A 93 -0.85 0.69 3.37
CA VAL A 93 -0.63 0.11 2.03
C VAL A 93 -1.61 -1.03 1.78
N MET A 94 -1.79 -1.95 2.73
CA MET A 94 -2.75 -3.06 2.60
C MET A 94 -4.19 -2.56 2.47
N THR A 95 -4.56 -1.53 3.22
CA THR A 95 -5.88 -0.89 3.11
C THR A 95 -6.10 -0.37 1.69
N LEU A 96 -5.17 0.42 1.16
CA LEU A 96 -5.26 0.96 -0.21
C LEU A 96 -5.37 -0.14 -1.28
N LEU A 97 -4.57 -1.21 -1.15
CA LEU A 97 -4.58 -2.32 -2.10
C LEU A 97 -5.91 -3.09 -2.06
N ARG A 98 -6.46 -3.34 -0.87
CA ARG A 98 -7.71 -4.09 -0.72
C ARG A 98 -8.94 -3.28 -1.13
N GLU A 99 -8.96 -1.98 -0.81
CA GLU A 99 -10.05 -1.09 -1.21
C GLU A 99 -10.09 -0.93 -2.73
N ARG A 100 -8.95 -0.89 -3.42
CA ARG A 100 -8.92 -0.91 -4.88
C ARG A 100 -9.43 -2.24 -5.45
N ALA A 101 -8.99 -3.38 -4.92
CA ALA A 101 -9.43 -4.69 -5.40
C ALA A 101 -10.95 -4.90 -5.27
N THR A 102 -11.61 -4.22 -4.33
CA THR A 102 -13.07 -4.22 -4.22
C THR A 102 -13.75 -3.27 -5.20
N GLN A 103 -13.07 -2.22 -5.66
CA GLN A 103 -13.58 -1.26 -6.64
C GLN A 103 -13.44 -1.75 -8.08
N ASP A 104 -12.41 -2.53 -8.40
CA ASP A 104 -12.18 -3.09 -9.74
C ASP A 104 -13.25 -4.12 -10.18
N GLY A 105 -14.21 -4.46 -9.31
CA GLY A 105 -15.44 -5.17 -9.62
C GLY A 105 -16.54 -4.30 -10.22
N HIS A 106 -16.35 -2.98 -10.31
CA HIS A 106 -17.21 -2.03 -11.00
C HIS A 106 -16.36 -0.99 -11.72
N GLU A 107 -16.51 -0.92 -13.04
CA GLU A 107 -15.95 0.12 -13.89
C GLU A 107 -16.33 1.51 -13.35
N ASP A 108 -15.33 2.30 -12.92
CA ASP A 108 -15.32 3.74 -13.16
C ASP A 108 -13.92 4.29 -12.82
N ALA A 109 -13.39 5.05 -13.76
CA ALA A 109 -12.07 5.67 -13.70
C ALA A 109 -12.00 6.67 -12.53
N VAL A 110 -11.15 6.39 -11.56
CA VAL A 110 -10.81 7.35 -10.52
C VAL A 110 -9.76 8.31 -11.05
N GLU A 111 -10.18 9.55 -11.32
CA GLU A 111 -9.26 10.68 -11.54
C GLU A 111 -8.29 10.78 -10.35
N THR A 112 -7.01 10.57 -10.63
CA THR A 112 -5.93 10.77 -9.68
C THR A 112 -5.80 12.28 -9.42
N LYS A 113 -6.43 12.79 -8.36
CA LYS A 113 -6.14 14.14 -7.88
C LYS A 113 -4.72 14.16 -7.32
N ASN A 114 -3.81 14.70 -8.10
CA ASN A 114 -2.48 15.07 -7.66
C ASN A 114 -2.59 16.16 -6.58
N SER A 115 -2.64 15.76 -5.31
CA SER A 115 -2.45 16.68 -4.21
C SER A 115 -0.95 16.88 -4.01
N SER A 116 -0.38 17.85 -4.74
CA SER A 116 0.97 18.34 -4.48
C SER A 116 0.96 19.10 -3.16
N VAL A 117 1.52 18.52 -2.11
CA VAL A 117 1.89 19.26 -0.91
C VAL A 117 3.09 20.12 -1.28
N GLN A 118 2.87 21.43 -1.42
CA GLN A 118 3.94 22.41 -1.58
C GLN A 118 4.66 22.55 -0.24
N LEU A 119 5.87 22.01 -0.16
CA LEU A 119 6.85 22.41 0.84
C LEU A 119 7.61 23.60 0.28
N ASP A 120 7.39 24.77 0.87
CA ASP A 120 8.16 26.00 0.59
C ASP A 120 9.63 25.79 0.99
N THR A 121 10.46 25.45 0.00
CA THR A 121 11.91 25.61 0.11
C THR A 121 12.42 26.06 -1.27
N LYS A 122 13.19 27.13 -1.27
CA LYS A 122 13.88 27.69 -2.44
C LYS A 122 14.53 26.59 -3.27
N ASP A 123 14.11 26.46 -4.53
CA ASP A 123 14.57 25.56 -5.59
C ASP A 123 15.20 24.23 -5.13
N PRO A 124 14.42 23.23 -4.77
CA PRO A 124 14.97 21.94 -4.44
C PRO A 124 15.45 21.26 -5.72
N ILE A 125 16.76 20.97 -5.78
CA ILE A 125 17.35 20.23 -6.89
C ILE A 125 16.69 18.84 -6.94
N GLU A 126 15.87 18.61 -7.99
CA GLU A 126 15.34 17.28 -8.29
C GLU A 126 16.50 16.40 -8.79
N LEU A 127 16.83 15.38 -8.01
CA LEU A 127 17.89 14.41 -8.38
C LEU A 127 17.36 13.29 -9.26
N ILE A 128 16.09 12.91 -9.07
CA ILE A 128 15.43 11.91 -9.90
C ILE A 128 14.14 12.54 -10.44
N LYS A 129 13.96 12.44 -11.75
CA LYS A 129 12.75 12.92 -12.43
C LYS A 129 12.28 11.85 -13.40
N VAL A 130 11.10 11.31 -13.14
CA VAL A 130 10.46 10.27 -13.94
C VAL A 130 9.18 10.84 -14.54
N ARG A 131 9.00 10.67 -15.85
CA ARG A 131 7.80 11.13 -16.58
C ARG A 131 7.28 10.01 -17.47
N ASP A 132 6.03 9.63 -17.25
CA ASP A 132 5.27 8.67 -18.05
C ASP A 132 6.05 7.40 -18.39
N LEU A 133 6.82 6.90 -17.42
CA LEU A 133 7.73 5.80 -17.59
C LEU A 133 6.96 4.51 -17.83
N VAL A 134 7.19 3.87 -18.99
CA VAL A 134 6.54 2.62 -19.38
C VAL A 134 7.60 1.56 -19.69
N ARG A 135 7.36 0.33 -19.26
CA ARG A 135 8.12 -0.83 -19.69
C ARG A 135 7.22 -1.99 -20.08
N GLN A 136 7.37 -2.43 -21.32
CA GLN A 136 6.70 -3.60 -21.89
C GLN A 136 7.71 -4.70 -22.23
N PHE A 137 7.32 -5.96 -22.03
CA PHE A 137 8.03 -7.16 -22.44
C PHE A 137 7.07 -7.99 -23.32
N GLY A 138 7.21 -7.84 -24.64
CA GLY A 138 6.23 -8.40 -25.57
C GLY A 138 4.85 -7.83 -25.33
N SER A 139 3.88 -8.69 -25.04
CA SER A 139 2.48 -8.30 -24.69
C SER A 139 2.29 -7.95 -23.21
N PHE A 140 3.28 -8.20 -22.36
CA PHE A 140 3.20 -7.94 -20.92
C PHE A 140 3.71 -6.54 -20.58
N THR A 141 2.85 -5.74 -19.92
CA THR A 141 3.21 -4.40 -19.42
C THR A 141 3.62 -4.50 -17.96
N ALA A 142 4.92 -4.37 -17.69
CA ALA A 142 5.46 -4.41 -16.32
C ALA A 142 5.37 -3.08 -15.58
N VAL A 143 5.42 -1.94 -16.31
CA VAL A 143 5.21 -0.59 -15.80
C VAL A 143 4.35 0.15 -16.81
N ALA A 144 3.17 0.62 -16.39
CA ALA A 144 2.11 1.09 -17.28
C ALA A 144 1.99 2.62 -17.42
N SER A 145 2.81 3.39 -16.87
CA SER A 145 2.96 4.85 -16.83
C SER A 145 3.13 5.33 -15.40
N THR A 146 4.36 5.63 -15.07
CA THR A 146 4.72 6.08 -13.71
C THR A 146 5.44 7.40 -13.80
N SER A 147 4.99 8.40 -13.03
CA SER A 147 5.61 9.73 -12.94
C SER A 147 5.82 10.11 -11.49
N PHE A 148 7.04 10.53 -11.14
CA PHE A 148 7.41 11.05 -9.83
C PHE A 148 8.73 11.80 -9.88
N SER A 149 9.04 12.59 -8.84
CA SER A 149 10.37 13.18 -8.66
C SER A 149 10.89 12.93 -7.25
N VAL A 150 12.20 12.90 -7.09
CA VAL A 150 12.89 12.77 -5.81
C VAL A 150 13.91 13.90 -5.68
N ARG A 151 13.85 14.60 -4.57
CA ARG A 151 14.70 15.75 -4.29
C ARG A 151 15.99 15.34 -3.59
N ARG A 152 16.98 16.20 -3.64
CA ARG A 152 18.24 15.98 -2.93
C ARG A 152 17.99 15.86 -1.41
N GLY A 153 18.50 14.79 -0.79
CA GLY A 153 18.33 14.52 0.65
C GLY A 153 16.96 13.92 1.03
N GLU A 154 16.06 13.70 0.07
CA GLU A 154 14.78 13.06 0.31
C GLU A 154 14.95 11.54 0.45
N ILE A 155 14.27 10.94 1.43
CA ILE A 155 14.12 9.48 1.52
C ILE A 155 12.83 9.11 0.78
N PHE A 156 12.98 8.37 -0.31
CA PHE A 156 11.89 7.97 -1.17
C PHE A 156 11.72 6.45 -1.17
N GLY A 157 10.51 5.96 -0.92
CA GLY A 157 10.18 4.54 -0.89
C GLY A 157 9.26 4.13 -2.04
N LEU A 158 9.60 3.03 -2.72
CA LEU A 158 8.79 2.41 -3.76
C LEU A 158 8.16 1.14 -3.19
N LEU A 159 6.88 1.20 -2.86
CA LEU A 159 6.13 0.15 -2.16
C LEU A 159 5.12 -0.53 -3.09
N GLY A 160 4.68 -1.72 -2.75
CA GLY A 160 3.67 -2.48 -3.48
C GLY A 160 3.91 -4.00 -3.43
N PRO A 161 2.95 -4.82 -3.88
CA PRO A 161 3.06 -6.28 -3.90
C PRO A 161 4.12 -6.77 -4.89
N ASN A 162 4.41 -8.07 -4.86
CA ASN A 162 5.27 -8.70 -5.87
C ASN A 162 4.57 -8.60 -7.24
N GLY A 163 5.34 -8.30 -8.27
CA GLY A 163 4.80 -8.06 -9.62
C GLY A 163 4.34 -6.61 -9.91
N ALA A 164 4.28 -5.72 -8.92
CA ALA A 164 3.83 -4.32 -9.09
C ALA A 164 4.76 -3.42 -9.93
N GLY A 165 5.82 -3.94 -10.53
CA GLY A 165 6.76 -3.17 -11.36
C GLY A 165 7.90 -2.48 -10.62
N LYS A 166 8.01 -2.61 -9.28
CA LYS A 166 9.05 -1.93 -8.46
C LYS A 166 10.48 -2.18 -8.96
N THR A 167 10.85 -3.45 -9.06
CA THR A 167 12.20 -3.86 -9.53
C THR A 167 12.45 -3.42 -10.96
N THR A 168 11.43 -3.45 -11.81
CA THR A 168 11.53 -3.00 -13.21
C THR A 168 11.77 -1.50 -13.27
N THR A 169 11.02 -0.71 -12.49
CA THR A 169 11.21 0.75 -12.36
C THR A 169 12.61 1.05 -11.83
N PHE A 170 13.05 0.36 -10.78
CA PHE A 170 14.40 0.57 -10.23
C PHE A 170 15.50 0.26 -11.22
N ARG A 171 15.38 -0.82 -12.00
CA ARG A 171 16.34 -1.15 -13.07
C ARG A 171 16.39 -0.08 -14.16
N MET A 172 15.27 0.53 -14.51
CA MET A 172 15.25 1.65 -15.46
C MET A 172 15.94 2.89 -14.90
N LEU A 173 15.73 3.22 -13.61
CA LEU A 173 16.43 4.32 -12.95
C LEU A 173 17.94 4.12 -12.87
N CYS A 174 18.39 2.88 -12.68
CA CYS A 174 19.80 2.54 -12.66
C CYS A 174 20.44 2.43 -14.08
N GLY A 175 19.69 2.69 -15.15
CA GLY A 175 20.18 2.54 -16.52
C GLY A 175 20.41 1.09 -16.98
N LEU A 176 19.98 0.10 -16.17
CA LEU A 176 20.13 -1.34 -16.48
C LEU A 176 19.05 -1.85 -17.43
N LEU A 177 18.01 -1.05 -17.67
CA LEU A 177 16.88 -1.41 -18.51
C LEU A 177 16.36 -0.15 -19.21
N ALA A 178 16.31 -0.18 -20.55
CA ALA A 178 15.73 0.93 -21.30
C ALA A 178 14.21 0.97 -21.14
N PRO A 179 13.58 2.13 -20.96
CA PRO A 179 12.12 2.26 -20.98
C PRO A 179 11.57 1.98 -22.39
N SER A 180 10.32 1.50 -22.47
CA SER A 180 9.59 1.38 -23.74
C SER A 180 9.00 2.72 -24.17
N ALA A 181 8.63 3.59 -23.20
CA ALA A 181 8.17 4.96 -23.41
C ALA A 181 8.42 5.79 -22.14
N GLY A 182 8.26 7.10 -22.25
CA GLY A 182 8.55 8.02 -21.15
C GLY A 182 10.03 8.30 -20.95
N SER A 183 10.38 8.93 -19.83
CA SER A 183 11.78 9.28 -19.52
C SER A 183 12.08 9.19 -18.04
N ALA A 184 13.34 8.86 -17.73
CA ALA A 184 13.87 8.92 -16.38
C ALA A 184 15.23 9.62 -16.42
N HIS A 185 15.41 10.62 -15.57
CA HIS A 185 16.67 11.37 -15.39
C HIS A 185 17.11 11.18 -13.93
N VAL A 186 18.36 10.82 -13.73
CA VAL A 186 18.98 10.59 -12.42
C VAL A 186 20.25 11.41 -12.34
N ALA A 187 20.33 12.31 -11.35
CA ALA A 187 21.46 13.20 -11.08
C ALA A 187 21.87 14.12 -12.25
N GLY A 188 20.93 14.54 -13.08
CA GLY A 188 21.13 15.51 -14.18
C GLY A 188 21.05 14.88 -15.53
#